data_7eedd37f8790c9b0ad4fc99efca967bb
#
_entry.id   7eedd37f8790c9b0ad4fc99efca967bb
#
_cell.length_a   1.000
_cell.length_b   1.000
_cell.length_c   1.000
_cell.angle_alpha   90.00
_cell.angle_beta   90.00
_cell.angle_gamma   90.00
#
_symmetry.space_group_name_H-M   'P 1'
#
loop_
_entity.id
_entity.type
_entity.pdbx_description
1 polymer ?
#
loop_
_entity_poly.entity_id
_entity_poly.type
_entity_poly.pdbx_seq_one_letter_code
_entity_poly.pdbx_strand_id
1 'polypeptide(L)'
;FNDEYFARKNVAFDNGHVNVNSFEVKYDEYEGFESRAELSFPTFPPNQWYMIDLFPGMNFNLRGSAYRADVVTPLAPDKVMIEFRGLGLKSDSPEDRMTRIEHHNSIWGPFGRNLHEDLIAVTGQGTAMRTGTEPRRILHGRLEDGFIHDENGVRHFYDQWGKWMNRTPSNPMKKYMAAAE
;
A
#
# COMPACT_ATOMS: atom_id res chain seq x y z
N PHE A 1 -11.92 -8.97 -9.41
CA PHE A 1 -10.69 -9.71 -9.10
C PHE A 1 -10.87 -11.15 -9.57
N ASN A 2 -9.86 -11.70 -10.23
CA ASN A 2 -9.85 -13.05 -10.80
C ASN A 2 -8.82 -13.93 -10.09
N ASP A 3 -8.73 -15.22 -10.48
CA ASP A 3 -7.80 -16.17 -9.89
C ASP A 3 -6.33 -15.74 -10.05
N GLU A 4 -6.00 -15.09 -11.16
CA GLU A 4 -4.66 -14.55 -11.42
C GLU A 4 -4.30 -13.47 -10.40
N TYR A 5 -5.24 -12.61 -10.03
CA TYR A 5 -5.04 -11.63 -8.97
C TYR A 5 -4.72 -12.30 -7.63
N PHE A 6 -5.46 -13.32 -7.26
CA PHE A 6 -5.26 -14.01 -5.98
C PHE A 6 -4.00 -14.88 -5.94
N ALA A 7 -3.55 -15.39 -7.09
CA ALA A 7 -2.33 -16.19 -7.18
C ALA A 7 -1.02 -15.39 -7.06
N ARG A 8 -1.08 -14.09 -6.96
CA ARG A 8 0.09 -13.22 -6.88
C ARG A 8 0.74 -13.28 -5.51
N LYS A 9 2.04 -13.10 -5.52
CA LYS A 9 2.85 -13.08 -4.30
C LYS A 9 3.50 -11.73 -4.12
N ASN A 10 3.46 -11.23 -2.90
CA ASN A 10 4.30 -10.13 -2.48
C ASN A 10 5.72 -10.65 -2.27
N VAL A 11 6.71 -9.86 -2.67
CA VAL A 11 8.12 -10.16 -2.41
C VAL A 11 8.59 -9.24 -1.29
N ALA A 12 8.86 -9.83 -0.13
CA ALA A 12 9.42 -9.12 0.99
C ALA A 12 10.94 -9.28 1.01
N PHE A 13 11.64 -8.27 1.50
CA PHE A 13 13.10 -8.21 1.62
C PHE A 13 13.50 -8.09 3.08
N ASP A 14 14.67 -8.60 3.44
CA ASP A 14 15.18 -8.65 4.83
C ASP A 14 15.27 -7.29 5.53
N ASN A 15 15.35 -6.21 4.76
CA ASN A 15 15.38 -4.83 5.26
C ASN A 15 13.99 -4.19 5.44
N GLY A 16 12.93 -4.97 5.34
CA GLY A 16 11.54 -4.53 5.52
C GLY A 16 10.89 -3.88 4.31
N HIS A 17 11.57 -3.83 3.17
CA HIS A 17 10.96 -3.39 1.92
C HIS A 17 10.07 -4.49 1.34
N VAL A 18 9.05 -4.07 0.58
CA VAL A 18 8.10 -5.00 -0.05
C VAL A 18 7.84 -4.59 -1.47
N ASN A 19 7.93 -5.53 -2.39
CA ASN A 19 7.45 -5.36 -3.74
C ASN A 19 6.11 -6.07 -3.90
N VAL A 20 5.07 -5.30 -4.11
CA VAL A 20 3.74 -5.81 -4.47
C VAL A 20 3.69 -5.91 -5.99
N ASN A 21 3.87 -7.09 -6.52
CA ASN A 21 3.95 -7.34 -7.95
C ASN A 21 2.78 -6.72 -8.72
N SER A 22 3.04 -6.36 -9.97
CA SER A 22 2.03 -5.76 -10.84
C SER A 22 0.83 -6.68 -11.08
N PHE A 23 -0.33 -6.09 -11.26
CA PHE A 23 -1.51 -6.77 -11.76
C PHE A 23 -2.29 -5.87 -12.71
N GLU A 24 -3.04 -6.49 -13.59
CA GLU A 24 -3.85 -5.78 -14.55
C GLU A 24 -5.09 -5.19 -13.88
N VAL A 25 -5.30 -3.88 -14.12
CA VAL A 25 -6.53 -3.18 -13.81
C VAL A 25 -7.04 -2.63 -15.14
N LYS A 26 -8.03 -3.25 -15.70
CA LYS A 26 -8.58 -2.91 -17.02
C LYS A 26 -9.33 -1.58 -16.98
N TYR A 27 -8.60 -0.48 -16.98
CA TYR A 27 -9.18 0.86 -16.90
C TYR A 27 -10.02 1.20 -18.13
N ASP A 28 -9.69 0.67 -19.28
CA ASP A 28 -10.41 0.79 -20.53
C ASP A 28 -11.81 0.16 -20.52
N GLU A 29 -12.07 -0.75 -19.59
CA GLU A 29 -13.40 -1.35 -19.39
C GLU A 29 -14.32 -0.50 -18.48
N TYR A 30 -13.83 0.61 -17.91
CA TYR A 30 -14.61 1.46 -17.01
C TYR A 30 -14.93 2.80 -17.66
N GLU A 31 -16.20 3.11 -17.78
CA GLU A 31 -16.70 4.37 -18.34
C GLU A 31 -16.02 5.59 -17.68
N GLY A 32 -15.47 6.48 -18.47
CA GLY A 32 -14.76 7.69 -18.04
C GLY A 32 -13.32 7.45 -17.58
N PHE A 33 -12.78 6.24 -17.77
CA PHE A 33 -11.42 5.91 -17.37
C PHE A 33 -10.51 5.50 -18.53
N GLU A 34 -11.02 5.52 -19.75
CA GLU A 34 -10.33 5.06 -20.96
C GLU A 34 -9.03 5.86 -21.23
N SER A 35 -9.08 7.19 -21.07
CA SER A 35 -7.92 8.06 -21.25
C SER A 35 -6.76 7.77 -20.29
N ARG A 36 -7.01 7.02 -19.22
CA ARG A 36 -6.02 6.66 -18.21
C ARG A 36 -5.07 5.57 -18.66
N ALA A 37 -5.54 4.66 -19.51
CA ALA A 37 -4.68 3.66 -20.15
C ALA A 37 -3.76 4.31 -21.19
N GLU A 38 -4.25 5.32 -21.91
CA GLU A 38 -3.51 6.01 -22.97
C GLU A 38 -2.32 6.80 -22.43
N LEU A 39 -2.40 7.32 -21.22
CA LEU A 39 -1.35 8.10 -20.54
C LEU A 39 -0.45 7.25 -19.64
N SER A 40 -0.20 6.00 -19.99
CA SER A 40 0.72 5.14 -19.24
C SER A 40 2.14 5.73 -19.19
N PHE A 41 2.87 5.38 -18.13
CA PHE A 41 4.28 5.79 -18.01
C PHE A 41 5.16 4.95 -18.95
N PRO A 42 6.26 5.53 -19.52
CA PRO A 42 7.17 4.80 -20.36
C PRO A 42 7.67 3.53 -19.68
N THR A 43 7.78 2.46 -20.45
CA THR A 43 8.23 1.13 -19.99
C THR A 43 7.29 0.42 -19.03
N PHE A 44 6.14 1.03 -18.69
CA PHE A 44 5.15 0.42 -17.86
C PHE A 44 3.91 0.05 -18.71
N PRO A 45 3.42 -1.19 -18.64
CA PRO A 45 2.26 -1.58 -19.43
C PRO A 45 1.03 -0.73 -19.04
N PRO A 46 0.20 -0.32 -19.99
CA PRO A 46 -1.09 0.28 -19.69
C PRO A 46 -1.93 -0.68 -18.84
N ASN A 47 -2.89 -0.17 -18.11
CA ASN A 47 -3.77 -0.98 -17.27
C ASN A 47 -3.08 -1.76 -16.12
N GLN A 48 -1.81 -1.50 -15.83
CA GLN A 48 -1.12 -2.14 -14.72
C GLN A 48 -1.20 -1.29 -13.44
N TRP A 49 -1.34 -1.99 -12.33
CA TRP A 49 -1.08 -1.45 -11.01
C TRP A 49 0.20 -2.06 -10.45
N TYR A 50 1.01 -1.24 -9.80
CA TYR A 50 2.27 -1.66 -9.22
C TYR A 50 2.57 -0.86 -7.95
N MET A 51 3.11 -1.51 -6.93
CA MET A 51 3.45 -0.84 -5.68
C MET A 51 4.75 -1.38 -5.10
N ILE A 52 5.54 -0.48 -4.55
CA ILE A 52 6.73 -0.78 -3.76
C ILE A 52 6.64 -0.03 -2.45
N ASP A 53 6.70 -0.76 -1.35
CA ASP A 53 6.82 -0.20 -0.01
C ASP A 53 8.28 -0.16 0.41
N LEU A 54 8.76 1.01 0.77
CA LEU A 54 10.10 1.24 1.27
C LEU A 54 10.05 1.54 2.77
N PHE A 55 10.59 0.62 3.55
CA PHE A 55 10.71 0.81 4.99
C PHE A 55 11.58 2.06 5.29
N PRO A 56 11.24 2.91 6.27
CA PRO A 56 10.14 2.75 7.22
C PRO A 56 8.83 3.47 6.84
N GLY A 57 8.76 4.28 5.83
CA GLY A 57 7.57 5.12 5.66
C GLY A 57 7.44 5.76 4.28
N MET A 58 7.86 5.09 3.24
CA MET A 58 7.70 5.56 1.86
C MET A 58 7.06 4.48 1.01
N ASN A 59 6.20 4.89 0.10
CA ASN A 59 5.55 4.02 -0.87
C ASN A 59 5.60 4.66 -2.26
N PHE A 60 5.85 3.85 -3.26
CA PHE A 60 5.63 4.21 -4.66
C PHE A 60 4.47 3.41 -5.21
N ASN A 61 3.49 4.09 -5.75
CA ASN A 61 2.30 3.48 -6.31
C ASN A 61 2.05 4.00 -7.73
N LEU A 62 2.04 3.08 -8.68
CA LEU A 62 1.74 3.35 -10.07
C LEU A 62 0.41 2.68 -10.42
N ARG A 63 -0.52 3.46 -10.97
CA ARG A 63 -1.85 2.99 -11.36
C ARG A 63 -2.27 3.69 -12.65
N GLY A 64 -2.11 3.02 -13.77
CA GLY A 64 -2.39 3.60 -15.08
C GLY A 64 -1.61 4.91 -15.29
N SER A 65 -2.30 6.01 -15.52
CA SER A 65 -1.72 7.35 -15.70
C SER A 65 -1.29 8.04 -14.41
N ALA A 66 -1.64 7.52 -13.22
CA ALA A 66 -1.29 8.11 -11.95
C ALA A 66 -0.08 7.41 -11.34
N TYR A 67 0.98 8.17 -11.12
CA TYR A 67 2.15 7.74 -10.37
C TYR A 67 2.33 8.66 -9.16
N ARG A 68 2.54 8.08 -8.01
CA ARG A 68 2.71 8.85 -6.78
C ARG A 68 3.80 8.27 -5.89
N ALA A 69 4.37 9.16 -5.09
CA ALA A 69 5.20 8.83 -3.95
C ALA A 69 4.44 9.23 -2.68
N ASP A 70 4.25 8.30 -1.78
CA ASP A 70 3.63 8.53 -0.48
C ASP A 70 4.71 8.57 0.59
N VAL A 71 4.63 9.53 1.49
CA VAL A 71 5.59 9.66 2.59
C VAL A 71 4.82 9.76 3.89
N VAL A 72 5.16 8.88 4.84
CA VAL A 72 4.58 8.86 6.18
C VAL A 72 5.60 9.47 7.16
N THR A 73 5.25 10.61 7.74
CA THR A 73 6.07 11.31 8.72
C THR A 73 5.41 11.23 10.09
N PRO A 74 5.99 10.56 11.08
CA PRO A 74 5.48 10.56 12.44
C PRO A 74 5.65 11.94 13.08
N LEU A 75 4.56 12.50 13.62
CA LEU A 75 4.54 13.80 14.30
C LEU A 75 4.44 13.65 15.83
N ALA A 76 3.76 12.61 16.30
CA ALA A 76 3.58 12.27 17.70
C ALA A 76 3.24 10.77 17.82
N PRO A 77 3.22 10.19 19.01
CA PRO A 77 2.90 8.77 19.19
C PRO A 77 1.53 8.34 18.63
N ASP A 78 0.60 9.28 18.49
CA ASP A 78 -0.75 9.06 17.98
C ASP A 78 -1.09 9.91 16.74
N LYS A 79 -0.07 10.51 16.12
CA LYS A 79 -0.27 11.41 14.98
C LYS A 79 0.78 11.24 13.92
N VAL A 80 0.33 11.02 12.71
CA VAL A 80 1.18 10.97 11.51
C VAL A 80 0.70 11.99 10.48
N MET A 81 1.62 12.46 9.66
CA MET A 81 1.32 13.17 8.41
C MET A 81 1.59 12.21 7.25
N ILE A 82 0.65 12.11 6.34
CA ILE A 82 0.83 11.35 5.10
C ILE A 82 0.74 12.34 3.94
N GLU A 83 1.81 12.39 3.14
CA GLU A 83 1.87 13.23 1.95
C GLU A 83 1.74 12.35 0.71
N PHE A 84 0.74 12.58 -0.10
CA PHE A 84 0.56 11.96 -1.41
C PHE A 84 1.09 12.91 -2.49
N ARG A 85 2.19 12.56 -3.12
CA ARG A 85 2.84 13.38 -4.15
C ARG A 85 2.64 12.75 -5.51
N GLY A 86 1.73 13.31 -6.30
CA GLY A 86 1.54 12.92 -7.69
C GLY A 86 2.75 13.30 -8.54
N LEU A 87 3.18 12.38 -9.39
CA LEU A 87 4.29 12.55 -10.31
C LEU A 87 3.78 12.52 -11.75
N GLY A 88 4.39 13.30 -12.63
CA GLY A 88 4.13 13.32 -14.05
C GLY A 88 5.43 13.32 -14.84
N LEU A 89 5.33 13.20 -16.16
CA LEU A 89 6.47 13.30 -17.05
C LEU A 89 6.80 14.77 -17.32
N LYS A 90 8.07 15.08 -17.50
CA LYS A 90 8.48 16.43 -17.93
C LYS A 90 7.97 16.78 -19.33
N SER A 91 7.73 15.76 -20.13
CA SER A 91 7.19 15.87 -21.50
C SER A 91 5.68 15.94 -21.59
N ASP A 92 4.96 15.83 -20.47
CA ASP A 92 3.50 15.93 -20.48
C ASP A 92 3.07 17.29 -21.04
N SER A 93 2.09 17.27 -21.96
CA SER A 93 1.34 18.46 -22.34
C SER A 93 0.56 19.01 -21.13
N PRO A 94 0.06 20.25 -21.16
CA PRO A 94 -0.81 20.77 -20.12
C PRO A 94 -2.07 19.91 -19.93
N GLU A 95 -2.63 19.39 -21.00
CA GLU A 95 -3.82 18.53 -21.03
C GLU A 95 -3.53 17.17 -20.39
N ASP A 96 -2.42 16.54 -20.77
CA ASP A 96 -1.99 15.26 -20.17
C ASP A 96 -1.73 15.39 -18.68
N ARG A 97 -1.08 16.49 -18.30
CA ARG A 97 -0.83 16.79 -16.89
C ARG A 97 -2.13 16.97 -16.11
N MET A 98 -3.11 17.64 -16.67
CA MET A 98 -4.42 17.79 -16.02
C MET A 98 -5.09 16.44 -15.85
N THR A 99 -5.09 15.60 -16.87
CA THR A 99 -5.64 14.23 -16.82
C THR A 99 -4.97 13.41 -15.72
N ARG A 100 -3.64 13.50 -15.55
CA ARG A 100 -2.95 12.82 -14.44
C ARG A 100 -3.39 13.34 -13.08
N ILE A 101 -3.55 14.65 -12.92
CA ILE A 101 -4.01 15.28 -11.68
C ILE A 101 -5.43 14.83 -11.34
N GLU A 102 -6.33 14.84 -12.31
CA GLU A 102 -7.71 14.40 -12.15
C GLU A 102 -7.78 12.92 -11.77
N HIS A 103 -6.98 12.08 -12.44
CA HIS A 103 -6.89 10.66 -12.08
C HIS A 103 -6.38 10.46 -10.65
N HIS A 104 -5.29 11.11 -10.30
CA HIS A 104 -4.76 11.06 -8.94
C HIS A 104 -5.82 11.49 -7.92
N ASN A 105 -6.46 12.63 -8.12
CA ASN A 105 -7.43 13.19 -7.19
C ASN A 105 -8.73 12.37 -7.10
N SER A 106 -9.15 11.75 -8.17
CA SER A 106 -10.36 10.89 -8.18
C SER A 106 -10.20 9.61 -7.34
N ILE A 107 -8.95 9.21 -7.07
CA ILE A 107 -8.66 8.04 -6.25
C ILE A 107 -8.22 8.47 -4.84
N TRP A 108 -7.28 9.41 -4.75
CA TRP A 108 -6.55 9.74 -3.52
C TRP A 108 -6.72 11.21 -3.07
N GLY A 109 -7.49 12.00 -3.79
CA GLY A 109 -7.85 13.34 -3.35
C GLY A 109 -8.79 13.31 -2.15
N PRO A 110 -9.06 14.49 -1.53
CA PRO A 110 -9.94 14.60 -0.36
C PRO A 110 -11.34 14.01 -0.55
N PHE A 111 -11.82 13.99 -1.78
CA PHE A 111 -13.08 13.38 -2.18
C PHE A 111 -12.88 12.17 -3.11
N GLY A 112 -11.68 11.62 -3.10
CA GLY A 112 -11.32 10.48 -3.93
C GLY A 112 -11.94 9.19 -3.40
N ARG A 113 -12.03 8.22 -4.29
CA ARG A 113 -12.78 6.98 -4.05
C ARG A 113 -12.18 6.09 -2.96
N ASN A 114 -10.84 6.08 -2.79
CA ASN A 114 -10.15 5.15 -1.89
C ASN A 114 -9.71 5.78 -0.56
N LEU A 115 -9.34 7.06 -0.54
CA LEU A 115 -8.75 7.66 0.66
C LEU A 115 -9.69 7.65 1.87
N HIS A 116 -10.99 7.78 1.66
CA HIS A 116 -11.97 7.86 2.74
C HIS A 116 -12.04 6.59 3.58
N GLU A 117 -12.04 5.42 2.95
CA GLU A 117 -12.10 4.15 3.67
C GLU A 117 -10.82 3.92 4.48
N ASP A 118 -9.66 4.26 3.93
CA ASP A 118 -8.39 4.16 4.63
C ASP A 118 -8.35 5.09 5.85
N LEU A 119 -8.83 6.33 5.72
CA LEU A 119 -8.90 7.29 6.84
C LEU A 119 -9.82 6.81 7.96
N ILE A 120 -10.96 6.22 7.63
CA ILE A 120 -11.88 5.64 8.62
C ILE A 120 -11.20 4.48 9.35
N ALA A 121 -10.56 3.57 8.63
CA ALA A 121 -9.88 2.42 9.20
C ALA A 121 -8.73 2.83 10.11
N VAL A 122 -7.83 3.71 9.66
CA VAL A 122 -6.67 4.19 10.43
C VAL A 122 -7.11 4.97 11.66
N THR A 123 -8.11 5.84 11.55
CA THR A 123 -8.64 6.61 12.67
C THR A 123 -9.31 5.71 13.70
N GLY A 124 -10.08 4.72 13.24
CA GLY A 124 -10.72 3.73 14.10
C GLY A 124 -9.72 2.89 14.88
N GLN A 125 -8.68 2.40 14.21
CA GLN A 125 -7.58 1.69 14.85
C GLN A 125 -6.85 2.56 15.89
N GLY A 126 -6.51 3.80 15.53
CA GLY A 126 -5.88 4.74 16.44
C GLY A 126 -6.73 5.01 17.69
N THR A 127 -8.05 5.12 17.54
CA THR A 127 -8.98 5.26 18.66
C THR A 127 -9.01 4.01 19.52
N ALA A 128 -9.15 2.83 18.93
CA ALA A 128 -9.13 1.56 19.67
C ALA A 128 -7.81 1.38 20.43
N MET A 129 -6.70 1.78 19.86
CA MET A 129 -5.40 1.73 20.52
C MET A 129 -5.27 2.69 21.71
N ARG A 130 -5.95 3.82 21.71
CA ARG A 130 -5.93 4.77 22.83
C ARG A 130 -6.89 4.41 23.95
N THR A 131 -8.04 3.84 23.62
CA THR A 131 -9.13 3.61 24.58
C THR A 131 -9.16 2.19 25.15
N GLY A 132 -8.49 1.25 24.55
CA GLY A 132 -8.45 -0.13 25.02
C GLY A 132 -7.75 -0.28 26.37
N THR A 133 -8.26 -1.14 27.23
CA THR A 133 -7.75 -1.41 28.58
C THR A 133 -6.82 -2.62 28.63
N GLU A 134 -6.90 -3.50 27.65
CA GLU A 134 -6.12 -4.74 27.58
C GLU A 134 -4.85 -4.57 26.73
N PRO A 135 -3.85 -5.45 26.92
CA PRO A 135 -2.68 -5.50 26.05
C PRO A 135 -3.11 -5.62 24.59
N ARG A 136 -2.74 -4.64 23.81
CA ARG A 136 -3.19 -4.55 22.43
C ARG A 136 -2.35 -5.44 21.55
N ARG A 137 -3.02 -6.25 20.77
CA ARG A 137 -2.38 -7.14 19.79
C ARG A 137 -2.88 -6.75 18.42
N ILE A 138 -1.96 -6.44 17.53
CA ILE A 138 -2.26 -6.38 16.11
C ILE A 138 -2.11 -7.81 15.61
N LEU A 139 -3.22 -8.41 15.22
CA LEU A 139 -3.19 -9.75 14.64
C LEU A 139 -2.95 -9.61 13.14
N HIS A 140 -1.73 -9.88 12.70
CA HIS A 140 -1.44 -10.17 11.30
C HIS A 140 -1.85 -11.61 11.07
N GLY A 141 -3.11 -11.80 10.70
CA GLY A 141 -3.81 -13.04 10.94
C GLY A 141 -3.56 -14.14 9.94
N ARG A 142 -2.82 -13.90 8.85
CA ARG A 142 -2.61 -14.91 7.83
C ARG A 142 -1.21 -15.45 7.88
N LEU A 143 -1.12 -16.74 8.12
CA LEU A 143 0.14 -17.49 8.12
C LEU A 143 0.37 -18.20 6.79
N GLU A 144 -0.68 -18.33 5.95
CA GLU A 144 -0.56 -18.94 4.65
C GLU A 144 0.26 -18.03 3.75
N ASP A 145 1.34 -18.57 3.23
CA ASP A 145 2.17 -17.91 2.23
C ASP A 145 1.66 -18.24 0.82
N GLY A 146 1.79 -17.28 -0.05
CA GLY A 146 1.69 -17.54 -1.47
C GLY A 146 0.50 -16.97 -2.21
N PHE A 147 -0.21 -16.03 -1.61
CA PHE A 147 -1.22 -15.24 -2.32
C PHE A 147 -1.15 -13.76 -1.91
N ILE A 148 -1.81 -12.89 -2.65
CA ILE A 148 -1.62 -11.43 -2.52
C ILE A 148 -1.97 -10.85 -1.14
N HIS A 149 -2.83 -11.52 -0.40
CA HIS A 149 -3.26 -11.09 0.93
C HIS A 149 -2.64 -11.93 2.06
N ASP A 150 -1.46 -12.50 1.83
CA ASP A 150 -0.75 -13.31 2.82
C ASP A 150 -0.11 -12.51 3.97
N GLU A 151 -0.17 -11.18 3.91
CA GLU A 151 0.42 -10.26 4.88
C GLU A 151 1.93 -10.45 5.12
N ASN A 152 2.61 -11.16 4.23
CA ASN A 152 4.03 -11.42 4.33
C ASN A 152 4.85 -10.11 4.42
N GLY A 153 4.52 -9.12 3.59
CA GLY A 153 5.16 -7.80 3.63
C GLY A 153 5.02 -7.10 4.97
N VAL A 154 3.83 -7.16 5.57
CA VAL A 154 3.56 -6.55 6.88
C VAL A 154 4.36 -7.23 8.00
N ARG A 155 4.50 -8.56 7.95
CA ARG A 155 5.34 -9.30 8.91
C ARG A 155 6.80 -8.89 8.81
N HIS A 156 7.35 -8.79 7.60
CA HIS A 156 8.73 -8.31 7.38
C HIS A 156 8.94 -6.87 7.81
N PHE A 157 7.97 -5.99 7.57
CA PHE A 157 8.00 -4.61 8.08
C PHE A 157 8.16 -4.57 9.60
N TYR A 158 7.33 -5.31 10.33
CA TYR A 158 7.39 -5.32 11.80
C TYR A 158 8.61 -6.02 12.34
N ASP A 159 9.13 -7.04 11.68
CA ASP A 159 10.41 -7.65 12.05
C ASP A 159 11.56 -6.64 11.92
N GLN A 160 11.59 -5.87 10.86
CA GLN A 160 12.60 -4.82 10.68
C GLN A 160 12.41 -3.67 11.66
N TRP A 161 11.17 -3.25 11.91
CA TRP A 161 10.85 -2.25 12.92
C TRP A 161 11.33 -2.72 14.32
N GLY A 162 11.07 -3.97 14.68
CA GLY A 162 11.53 -4.56 15.93
C GLY A 162 13.04 -4.51 16.09
N LYS A 163 13.80 -4.85 15.04
CA LYS A 163 15.27 -4.74 15.03
C LYS A 163 15.73 -3.30 15.29
N TRP A 164 15.13 -2.32 14.62
CA TRP A 164 15.49 -0.90 14.77
C TRP A 164 15.15 -0.35 16.16
N MET A 165 14.04 -0.81 16.73
CA MET A 165 13.60 -0.41 18.07
C MET A 165 14.23 -1.23 19.20
N ASN A 166 15.14 -2.16 18.89
CA ASN A 166 15.71 -3.12 19.82
C ASN A 166 14.61 -3.86 20.63
N ARG A 167 13.58 -4.32 19.93
CA ARG A 167 12.44 -5.03 20.50
C ARG A 167 12.19 -6.32 19.72
N THR A 168 11.78 -7.36 20.40
CA THR A 168 11.27 -8.56 19.74
C THR A 168 9.80 -8.35 19.46
N PRO A 169 9.36 -8.38 18.19
CA PRO A 169 7.93 -8.32 17.87
C PRO A 169 7.21 -9.46 18.56
N SER A 170 6.13 -9.16 19.28
CA SER A 170 5.28 -10.20 19.82
C SER A 170 4.46 -10.81 18.69
N ASN A 171 4.93 -11.92 18.14
CA ASN A 171 4.10 -12.74 17.26
C ASN A 171 3.53 -13.90 18.09
N PRO A 172 2.30 -13.78 18.60
CA PRO A 172 1.69 -14.83 19.41
C PRO A 172 1.54 -16.15 18.63
N MET A 173 1.56 -16.09 17.30
CA MET A 173 1.41 -17.27 16.45
C MET A 173 2.70 -18.10 16.37
N LYS A 174 3.88 -17.52 16.60
CA LYS A 174 5.14 -18.30 16.68
C LYS A 174 5.07 -19.42 17.73
N LYS A 175 4.31 -19.23 18.79
CA LYS A 175 4.11 -20.27 19.83
C LYS A 175 3.33 -21.48 19.33
N TYR A 176 2.41 -21.25 18.40
CA TYR A 176 1.59 -22.33 17.84
C TYR A 176 2.30 -23.07 16.69
N MET A 177 3.14 -22.36 15.94
CA MET A 177 3.95 -22.99 14.89
C MET A 177 5.05 -23.89 15.45
N ALA A 178 5.74 -23.46 16.52
CA ALA A 178 6.75 -24.27 17.20
C ALA A 178 6.19 -25.51 17.92
N ALA A 179 4.88 -25.56 18.12
CA ALA A 179 4.21 -26.72 18.73
C ALA A 179 3.65 -27.70 17.69
N ALA A 180 3.77 -27.39 16.41
CA ALA A 180 3.31 -28.22 15.29
C ALA A 180 4.45 -28.94 14.56
N GLU A 181 5.71 -28.68 14.92
CA GLU A 181 6.91 -29.42 14.54
C GLU A 181 7.25 -30.48 15.62
#